data_d39b659b64b675ebbbfefebdacf5428c
#
_entry.id   d39b659b64b675ebbbfefebdacf5428c
#
_cell.length_a   1.000
_cell.length_b   1.000
_cell.length_c   1.000
_cell.angle_alpha   90.00
_cell.angle_beta   90.00
_cell.angle_gamma   90.00
#
_symmetry.space_group_name_H-M   'P 1'
#
loop_
_entity.id
_entity.type
_entity.pdbx_description
1 polymer ?
#
loop_
_entity_poly.entity_id
_entity_poly.type
_entity_poly.pdbx_seq_one_letter_code
_entity_poly.pdbx_strand_id
1 'polypeptide(L)'
;MTIYVKDGSTFKPADESSLNIHPRLPAESFIVKQNPMTNQFYFEQIDPFEITGKIYGNTMKHTERIINTFMDRPKTTGVMLTGEKGSGKTLLAKSIVSRARDLGFPCVVINAAWTGDDFNKLIQDIDQPCVILFDEFEKVYDREDQASILTLLDGVFPSKKLFVLTCNDKFRVDEHMRNRPGRIFYMLDFKGLDAEFIREYCEDNLKNKEHIDRICQISSMFGEFNFDMLKGLVEDMNRYNESPQEVLTMLNIKPEFSSNAEFDIKVAVNGREIPLSLLNTEMWVGNPLSSKKFFIGYNIPGNWEDLTDDSKNQYAEHLIDSSMLTQFNGNTGVFVFQVTDNTIITLTRRKEKVFNYYSF
;
A
#
# COMPACT_ATOMS: atom_id res chain seq x y z
N MET A 1 -34.94 34.54 24.88
CA MET A 1 -34.42 35.93 24.96
C MET A 1 -33.79 36.28 23.65
N THR A 2 -34.10 37.39 23.00
CA THR A 2 -33.46 37.79 21.75
C THR A 2 -32.06 38.28 22.07
N ILE A 3 -31.06 37.67 21.47
CA ILE A 3 -29.64 38.07 21.53
C ILE A 3 -29.19 38.54 20.16
N TYR A 4 -28.04 39.24 20.09
CA TYR A 4 -27.47 39.67 18.85
C TYR A 4 -26.11 39.02 18.65
N VAL A 5 -25.99 38.21 17.60
CA VAL A 5 -24.71 37.61 17.20
C VAL A 5 -23.96 38.60 16.33
N LYS A 6 -22.73 38.97 16.74
CA LYS A 6 -21.86 39.86 16.00
C LYS A 6 -21.00 39.03 15.02
N ASP A 7 -21.04 39.40 13.74
CA ASP A 7 -20.24 38.80 12.68
C ASP A 7 -19.59 39.98 11.90
N GLY A 8 -18.30 40.22 12.15
CA GLY A 8 -17.60 41.41 11.68
C GLY A 8 -18.24 42.72 12.21
N SER A 9 -18.75 43.55 11.29
CA SER A 9 -19.50 44.79 11.62
C SER A 9 -21.02 44.59 11.68
N THR A 10 -21.52 43.36 11.43
CA THR A 10 -22.94 43.04 11.35
C THR A 10 -23.44 42.41 12.65
N PHE A 11 -24.63 42.82 13.13
CA PHE A 11 -25.34 42.20 14.23
C PHE A 11 -26.61 41.54 13.73
N LYS A 12 -26.72 40.24 13.95
CA LYS A 12 -27.87 39.42 13.53
C LYS A 12 -28.67 39.07 14.77
N PRO A 13 -30.00 39.32 14.81
CA PRO A 13 -30.84 38.87 15.92
C PRO A 13 -30.94 37.32 15.87
N ALA A 14 -30.79 36.68 17.01
CA ALA A 14 -30.92 35.25 17.18
C ALA A 14 -31.68 34.96 18.48
N ASP A 15 -32.35 33.83 18.56
CA ASP A 15 -32.88 33.33 19.82
C ASP A 15 -31.78 32.56 20.54
N GLU A 16 -31.52 32.91 21.81
CA GLU A 16 -30.51 32.26 22.66
C GLU A 16 -30.72 30.73 22.70
N SER A 17 -31.97 30.27 22.68
CA SER A 17 -32.34 28.85 22.67
C SER A 17 -32.00 28.13 21.35
N SER A 18 -31.78 28.89 20.27
CA SER A 18 -31.42 28.37 18.94
C SER A 18 -29.91 28.30 18.69
N LEU A 19 -29.09 28.89 19.57
CA LEU A 19 -27.65 28.89 19.48
C LEU A 19 -27.06 27.74 20.29
N ASN A 20 -26.55 26.76 19.58
CA ASN A 20 -25.80 25.67 20.18
C ASN A 20 -24.29 26.02 20.21
N ILE A 21 -23.84 26.60 21.32
CA ILE A 21 -22.47 27.07 21.49
C ILE A 21 -21.63 25.98 22.13
N HIS A 22 -20.62 25.52 21.40
CA HIS A 22 -19.64 24.56 21.88
C HIS A 22 -18.30 25.23 22.14
N PRO A 23 -17.72 25.10 23.34
CA PRO A 23 -16.39 25.65 23.64
C PRO A 23 -15.27 24.90 22.93
N ARG A 24 -15.57 23.69 22.45
CA ARG A 24 -14.66 22.80 21.69
C ARG A 24 -15.44 22.02 20.64
N LEU A 25 -14.76 21.59 19.58
CA LEU A 25 -15.36 20.66 18.63
C LEU A 25 -15.70 19.33 19.35
N PRO A 26 -16.91 18.79 19.18
CA PRO A 26 -17.24 17.48 19.71
C PRO A 26 -16.35 16.39 19.06
N ALA A 27 -16.26 15.22 19.71
CA ALA A 27 -15.51 14.07 19.22
C ALA A 27 -16.20 13.38 18.03
N GLU A 28 -16.36 14.13 16.95
CA GLU A 28 -17.03 13.72 15.72
C GLU A 28 -16.12 13.95 14.51
N SER A 29 -16.60 13.58 13.33
CA SER A 29 -15.91 13.79 12.08
C SER A 29 -16.45 15.02 11.35
N PHE A 30 -15.54 15.82 10.81
CA PHE A 30 -15.84 17.07 10.12
C PHE A 30 -15.12 17.10 8.78
N ILE A 31 -15.70 17.81 7.81
CA ILE A 31 -14.99 18.24 6.60
C ILE A 31 -14.81 19.76 6.62
N VAL A 32 -13.75 20.22 5.97
CA VAL A 32 -13.53 21.65 5.74
C VAL A 32 -14.31 22.10 4.53
N LYS A 33 -15.09 23.14 4.70
CA LYS A 33 -15.80 23.83 3.62
C LYS A 33 -15.44 25.31 3.62
N GLN A 34 -15.64 25.96 2.48
CA GLN A 34 -15.47 27.40 2.34
C GLN A 34 -16.79 28.02 1.86
N ASN A 35 -17.20 29.07 2.51
CA ASN A 35 -18.37 29.84 2.07
C ASN A 35 -18.00 30.63 0.78
N PRO A 36 -18.67 30.39 -0.36
CA PRO A 36 -18.30 31.02 -1.62
C PRO A 36 -18.51 32.53 -1.68
N MET A 37 -19.35 33.09 -0.76
CA MET A 37 -19.61 34.53 -0.72
C MET A 37 -18.65 35.29 0.21
N THR A 38 -18.24 34.65 1.33
CA THR A 38 -17.41 35.33 2.35
C THR A 38 -15.98 34.84 2.34
N ASN A 39 -15.67 33.78 1.59
CA ASN A 39 -14.40 33.06 1.59
C ASN A 39 -13.99 32.51 2.98
N GLN A 40 -14.89 32.54 3.96
CA GLN A 40 -14.61 32.00 5.29
C GLN A 40 -14.69 30.48 5.30
N PHE A 41 -13.70 29.85 5.92
CA PHE A 41 -13.71 28.42 6.20
C PHE A 41 -14.59 28.08 7.40
N TYR A 42 -15.21 26.90 7.36
CA TYR A 42 -16.00 26.35 8.45
C TYR A 42 -15.93 24.82 8.47
N PHE A 43 -16.30 24.23 9.59
CA PHE A 43 -16.40 22.78 9.75
C PHE A 43 -17.84 22.33 9.54
N GLU A 44 -18.05 21.38 8.64
CA GLU A 44 -19.33 20.71 8.45
C GLU A 44 -19.22 19.30 9.02
N GLN A 45 -20.11 18.96 9.96
CA GLN A 45 -20.15 17.62 10.55
C GLN A 45 -20.58 16.60 9.51
N ILE A 46 -19.93 15.45 9.49
CA ILE A 46 -20.24 14.33 8.62
C ILE A 46 -20.51 13.08 9.46
N ASP A 47 -21.14 12.09 8.83
CA ASP A 47 -21.37 10.81 9.46
C ASP A 47 -20.05 10.16 9.88
N PRO A 48 -20.03 9.47 11.03
CA PRO A 48 -18.84 8.79 11.50
C PRO A 48 -18.40 7.70 10.52
N PHE A 49 -17.10 7.49 10.40
CA PHE A 49 -16.58 6.38 9.61
C PHE A 49 -16.98 5.05 10.23
N GLU A 50 -17.81 4.31 9.52
CA GLU A 50 -18.16 2.95 9.91
C GLU A 50 -17.09 1.96 9.43
N ILE A 51 -16.66 1.08 10.32
CA ILE A 51 -15.82 -0.06 10.01
C ILE A 51 -16.70 -1.30 10.21
N THR A 52 -17.11 -1.89 9.09
CA THR A 52 -17.96 -3.07 9.09
C THR A 52 -17.12 -4.34 8.96
N GLY A 53 -17.43 -5.34 9.82
CA GLY A 53 -16.78 -6.64 9.78
C GLY A 53 -15.48 -6.74 10.59
N LYS A 54 -14.84 -7.91 10.50
CA LYS A 54 -13.56 -8.21 11.15
C LYS A 54 -12.42 -7.46 10.45
N ILE A 55 -11.53 -6.89 11.22
CA ILE A 55 -10.29 -6.28 10.74
C ILE A 55 -9.19 -7.34 10.77
N TYR A 56 -8.60 -7.60 9.61
CA TYR A 56 -7.55 -8.61 9.41
C TYR A 56 -6.15 -8.00 9.48
N GLY A 57 -5.17 -8.84 9.79
CA GLY A 57 -3.76 -8.49 9.78
C GLY A 57 -3.37 -7.46 10.85
N ASN A 58 -2.38 -6.62 10.54
CA ASN A 58 -1.73 -5.73 11.51
C ASN A 58 -2.42 -4.36 11.69
N THR A 59 -3.58 -4.11 11.08
CA THR A 59 -4.24 -2.79 11.09
C THR A 59 -4.49 -2.28 12.52
N MET A 60 -5.04 -3.12 13.41
CA MET A 60 -5.31 -2.70 14.79
C MET A 60 -4.02 -2.44 15.58
N LYS A 61 -2.99 -3.26 15.39
CA LYS A 61 -1.67 -3.06 16.00
C LYS A 61 -1.03 -1.73 15.58
N HIS A 62 -1.14 -1.39 14.30
CA HIS A 62 -0.66 -0.10 13.79
C HIS A 62 -1.50 1.05 14.34
N THR A 63 -2.82 0.92 14.41
CA THR A 63 -3.72 1.92 15.00
C THR A 63 -3.31 2.24 16.44
N GLU A 64 -3.20 1.23 17.30
CA GLU A 64 -2.83 1.43 18.70
C GLU A 64 -1.42 2.03 18.83
N ARG A 65 -0.45 1.59 18.04
CA ARG A 65 0.91 2.16 18.05
C ARG A 65 0.91 3.64 17.68
N ILE A 66 0.18 4.02 16.65
CA ILE A 66 0.09 5.42 16.18
C ILE A 66 -0.59 6.28 17.24
N ILE A 67 -1.73 5.84 17.76
CA ILE A 67 -2.49 6.56 18.79
C ILE A 67 -1.68 6.70 20.07
N ASN A 68 -1.05 5.64 20.58
CA ASN A 68 -0.21 5.70 21.77
C ASN A 68 0.96 6.68 21.59
N THR A 69 1.62 6.64 20.41
CA THR A 69 2.68 7.60 20.11
C THR A 69 2.16 9.02 20.06
N PHE A 70 0.99 9.26 19.48
CA PHE A 70 0.36 10.58 19.48
C PHE A 70 0.03 11.06 20.90
N MET A 71 -0.42 10.15 21.77
CA MET A 71 -0.72 10.47 23.17
C MET A 71 0.54 10.84 23.95
N ASP A 72 1.61 10.09 23.80
CA ASP A 72 2.85 10.26 24.55
C ASP A 72 3.70 11.47 24.09
N ARG A 73 3.67 11.77 22.79
CA ARG A 73 4.48 12.85 22.24
C ARG A 73 3.91 14.23 22.63
N PRO A 74 4.75 15.17 23.05
CA PRO A 74 4.30 16.54 23.34
C PRO A 74 4.06 17.36 22.06
N LYS A 75 4.53 16.88 20.90
CA LYS A 75 4.47 17.56 19.61
C LYS A 75 3.48 16.88 18.67
N THR A 76 3.10 17.61 17.63
CA THR A 76 2.37 17.10 16.47
C THR A 76 3.05 15.85 15.88
N THR A 77 2.25 14.90 15.43
CA THR A 77 2.72 13.65 14.85
C THR A 77 2.14 13.50 13.45
N GLY A 78 3.00 13.30 12.46
CA GLY A 78 2.60 13.00 11.08
C GLY A 78 2.70 11.50 10.79
N VAL A 79 1.74 10.97 10.06
CA VAL A 79 1.69 9.60 9.58
C VAL A 79 1.37 9.60 8.09
N MET A 80 2.17 8.90 7.30
CA MET A 80 1.93 8.72 5.88
C MET A 80 1.69 7.23 5.58
N LEU A 81 0.57 6.95 4.93
CA LEU A 81 0.15 5.62 4.51
C LEU A 81 0.27 5.54 2.99
N THR A 82 1.24 4.78 2.51
CA THR A 82 1.55 4.66 1.07
C THR A 82 1.26 3.26 0.55
N GLY A 83 1.00 3.11 -0.74
CA GLY A 83 0.76 1.83 -1.41
C GLY A 83 -0.41 1.88 -2.38
N GLU A 84 -0.61 0.86 -3.17
CA GLU A 84 -1.63 0.82 -4.21
C GLU A 84 -3.07 0.90 -3.67
N LYS A 85 -4.01 1.19 -4.57
CA LYS A 85 -5.45 1.20 -4.25
C LYS A 85 -5.89 -0.20 -3.81
N GLY A 86 -6.75 -0.28 -2.79
CA GLY A 86 -7.22 -1.59 -2.25
C GLY A 86 -6.23 -2.27 -1.29
N SER A 87 -5.10 -1.62 -0.93
CA SER A 87 -4.09 -2.19 -0.02
C SER A 87 -4.42 -2.07 1.48
N GLY A 88 -5.50 -1.37 1.86
CA GLY A 88 -5.92 -1.22 3.26
C GLY A 88 -5.55 0.11 3.92
N LYS A 89 -4.92 1.07 3.21
CA LYS A 89 -4.59 2.41 3.74
C LYS A 89 -5.80 3.13 4.35
N THR A 90 -6.90 3.18 3.59
CA THR A 90 -8.13 3.84 4.03
C THR A 90 -8.74 3.13 5.25
N LEU A 91 -8.62 1.81 5.34
CA LEU A 91 -9.06 1.06 6.52
C LEU A 91 -8.26 1.46 7.77
N LEU A 92 -6.93 1.54 7.66
CA LEU A 92 -6.08 1.99 8.76
C LEU A 92 -6.38 3.45 9.13
N ALA A 93 -6.54 4.34 8.15
CA ALA A 93 -6.90 5.74 8.40
C ALA A 93 -8.25 5.84 9.15
N LYS A 94 -9.27 5.12 8.71
CA LYS A 94 -10.58 5.04 9.40
C LYS A 94 -10.46 4.46 10.81
N SER A 95 -9.61 3.44 11.01
CA SER A 95 -9.37 2.85 12.33
C SER A 95 -8.71 3.83 13.29
N ILE A 96 -7.75 4.64 12.81
CA ILE A 96 -7.12 5.70 13.59
C ILE A 96 -8.16 6.76 13.99
N VAL A 97 -9.00 7.20 13.05
CA VAL A 97 -10.06 8.20 13.31
C VAL A 97 -11.08 7.66 14.31
N SER A 98 -11.57 6.44 14.13
CA SER A 98 -12.51 5.81 15.06
C SER A 98 -11.93 5.70 16.46
N ARG A 99 -10.68 5.26 16.57
CA ARG A 99 -9.99 5.14 17.86
C ARG A 99 -9.75 6.49 18.54
N ALA A 100 -9.41 7.53 17.76
CA ALA A 100 -9.24 8.88 18.26
C ALA A 100 -10.57 9.47 18.78
N ARG A 101 -11.68 9.22 18.08
CA ARG A 101 -13.02 9.61 18.52
C ARG A 101 -13.39 8.96 19.85
N ASP A 102 -13.11 7.67 20.03
CA ASP A 102 -13.36 6.95 21.30
C ASP A 102 -12.56 7.55 22.46
N LEU A 103 -11.45 8.21 22.18
CA LEU A 103 -10.63 8.95 23.14
C LEU A 103 -11.06 10.42 23.34
N GLY A 104 -12.14 10.84 22.69
CA GLY A 104 -12.68 12.19 22.80
C GLY A 104 -12.06 13.22 21.86
N PHE A 105 -11.34 12.80 20.79
CA PHE A 105 -10.71 13.71 19.83
C PHE A 105 -11.54 13.85 18.56
N PRO A 106 -11.78 15.07 18.07
CA PRO A 106 -12.41 15.28 16.76
C PRO A 106 -11.45 14.90 15.63
N CYS A 107 -12.06 14.57 14.47
CA CYS A 107 -11.35 14.37 13.23
C CYS A 107 -11.79 15.41 12.19
N VAL A 108 -10.84 16.03 11.52
CA VAL A 108 -11.07 16.94 10.39
C VAL A 108 -10.52 16.30 9.12
N VAL A 109 -11.40 16.06 8.16
CA VAL A 109 -11.05 15.48 6.85
C VAL A 109 -10.85 16.59 5.83
N ILE A 110 -9.72 16.54 5.16
CA ILE A 110 -9.36 17.46 4.09
C ILE A 110 -9.52 16.72 2.76
N ASN A 111 -10.52 17.09 1.99
CA ASN A 111 -10.90 16.46 0.72
C ASN A 111 -10.80 17.40 -0.49
N ALA A 112 -10.26 18.59 -0.31
CA ALA A 112 -10.01 19.57 -1.36
C ALA A 112 -8.66 20.26 -1.13
N ALA A 113 -8.10 20.87 -2.16
CA ALA A 113 -6.78 21.53 -2.11
C ALA A 113 -6.84 22.87 -1.37
N TRP A 114 -7.19 22.81 -0.09
CA TRP A 114 -7.19 23.98 0.78
C TRP A 114 -5.77 24.35 1.18
N THR A 115 -5.37 25.59 0.88
CA THR A 115 -4.04 26.13 1.13
C THR A 115 -4.13 27.60 1.59
N GLY A 116 -3.00 28.17 2.00
CA GLY A 116 -2.90 29.58 2.38
C GLY A 116 -3.14 29.85 3.86
N ASP A 117 -2.97 31.12 4.22
CA ASP A 117 -2.93 31.57 5.63
C ASP A 117 -4.26 31.38 6.35
N ASP A 118 -5.38 31.59 5.68
CA ASP A 118 -6.72 31.44 6.27
C ASP A 118 -7.02 29.97 6.61
N PHE A 119 -6.62 29.04 5.71
CA PHE A 119 -6.75 27.62 5.98
C PHE A 119 -5.81 27.18 7.12
N ASN A 120 -4.56 27.62 7.09
CA ASN A 120 -3.60 27.31 8.15
C ASN A 120 -4.11 27.82 9.50
N LYS A 121 -4.67 29.03 9.53
CA LYS A 121 -5.26 29.62 10.73
C LYS A 121 -6.45 28.81 11.23
N LEU A 122 -7.36 28.37 10.34
CA LEU A 122 -8.48 27.51 10.73
C LEU A 122 -8.01 26.26 11.50
N ILE A 123 -6.96 25.59 11.00
CA ILE A 123 -6.42 24.40 11.66
C ILE A 123 -5.69 24.75 12.96
N GLN A 124 -5.01 25.90 13.01
CA GLN A 124 -4.35 26.40 14.22
C GLN A 124 -5.33 26.78 15.32
N ASP A 125 -6.47 27.35 14.97
CA ASP A 125 -7.52 27.78 15.92
C ASP A 125 -8.20 26.61 16.64
N ILE A 126 -7.98 25.37 16.22
CA ILE A 126 -8.44 24.18 16.94
C ILE A 126 -7.58 24.00 18.20
N ASP A 127 -8.04 24.53 19.33
CA ASP A 127 -7.32 24.46 20.63
C ASP A 127 -7.64 23.16 21.40
N GLN A 128 -7.50 22.03 20.71
CA GLN A 128 -7.60 20.70 21.31
C GLN A 128 -6.84 19.68 20.46
N PRO A 129 -6.40 18.55 21.06
CA PRO A 129 -5.85 17.44 20.27
C PRO A 129 -6.90 16.97 19.26
N CYS A 130 -6.48 16.82 18.01
CA CYS A 130 -7.37 16.35 16.94
C CYS A 130 -6.60 15.58 15.87
N VAL A 131 -7.33 14.79 15.08
CA VAL A 131 -6.82 14.13 13.87
C VAL A 131 -7.13 15.01 12.67
N ILE A 132 -6.15 15.23 11.82
CA ILE A 132 -6.31 15.88 10.51
C ILE A 132 -6.01 14.82 9.44
N LEU A 133 -7.03 14.40 8.72
CA LEU A 133 -6.93 13.36 7.69
C LEU A 133 -6.90 13.99 6.30
N PHE A 134 -5.82 13.79 5.57
CA PHE A 134 -5.70 14.08 4.14
C PHE A 134 -5.86 12.78 3.37
N ASP A 135 -6.99 12.61 2.71
CA ASP A 135 -7.25 11.41 1.90
C ASP A 135 -6.81 11.64 0.44
N GLU A 136 -6.13 10.64 -0.15
CA GLU A 136 -5.55 10.71 -1.49
C GLU A 136 -4.71 11.99 -1.73
N PHE A 137 -3.83 12.30 -0.78
CA PHE A 137 -3.07 13.54 -0.70
C PHE A 137 -2.42 13.94 -2.03
N GLU A 138 -1.77 13.01 -2.73
CA GLU A 138 -1.06 13.25 -3.99
C GLU A 138 -1.97 13.53 -5.18
N LYS A 139 -3.28 13.31 -5.03
CA LYS A 139 -4.28 13.65 -6.06
C LYS A 139 -4.91 14.99 -5.80
N VAL A 140 -5.07 15.33 -4.52
CA VAL A 140 -5.70 16.58 -4.08
C VAL A 140 -4.72 17.74 -4.17
N TYR A 141 -3.45 17.52 -3.80
CA TYR A 141 -2.40 18.54 -3.76
C TYR A 141 -1.36 18.30 -4.85
N ASP A 142 -1.19 19.24 -5.74
CA ASP A 142 -0.05 19.25 -6.66
C ASP A 142 1.27 19.60 -5.96
N ARG A 143 2.39 19.62 -6.68
CA ARG A 143 3.70 19.85 -6.06
C ARG A 143 3.85 21.24 -5.43
N GLU A 144 3.21 22.26 -5.98
CA GLU A 144 3.26 23.62 -5.48
C GLU A 144 2.42 23.76 -4.20
N ASP A 145 1.23 23.16 -4.20
CA ASP A 145 0.33 23.13 -3.05
C ASP A 145 0.91 22.31 -1.90
N GLN A 146 1.64 21.23 -2.18
CA GLN A 146 2.32 20.43 -1.15
C GLN A 146 3.30 21.26 -0.33
N ALA A 147 3.97 22.26 -0.92
CA ALA A 147 4.86 23.16 -0.20
C ALA A 147 4.12 23.96 0.90
N SER A 148 2.87 24.35 0.63
CA SER A 148 2.02 25.04 1.62
C SER A 148 1.66 24.12 2.80
N ILE A 149 1.40 22.84 2.51
CA ILE A 149 1.12 21.84 3.55
C ILE A 149 2.37 21.52 4.40
N LEU A 150 3.58 21.60 3.83
CA LEU A 150 4.81 21.51 4.61
C LEU A 150 4.87 22.55 5.74
N THR A 151 4.46 23.77 5.43
CA THR A 151 4.39 24.87 6.41
C THR A 151 3.36 24.56 7.51
N LEU A 152 2.23 23.96 7.14
CA LEU A 152 1.24 23.51 8.11
C LEU A 152 1.79 22.40 9.02
N LEU A 153 2.48 21.39 8.47
CA LEU A 153 3.08 20.30 9.25
C LEU A 153 4.19 20.76 10.20
N ASP A 154 4.96 21.81 9.82
CA ASP A 154 5.97 22.43 10.67
C ASP A 154 5.35 23.45 11.67
N GLY A 155 4.05 23.72 11.57
CA GLY A 155 3.37 24.74 12.35
C GLY A 155 3.45 24.53 13.86
N VAL A 156 3.48 25.65 14.57
CA VAL A 156 3.33 25.66 16.03
C VAL A 156 1.84 25.74 16.34
N PHE A 157 1.33 24.73 17.01
CA PHE A 157 -0.08 24.64 17.37
C PHE A 157 -0.29 24.83 18.87
N PRO A 158 -1.39 25.45 19.29
CA PRO A 158 -1.74 25.56 20.71
C PRO A 158 -1.99 24.16 21.34
N SER A 159 -2.38 23.19 20.51
CA SER A 159 -2.56 21.79 20.91
C SER A 159 -2.00 20.86 19.83
N LYS A 160 -1.55 19.68 20.25
CA LYS A 160 -0.96 18.69 19.32
C LYS A 160 -1.97 18.16 18.30
N LYS A 161 -1.50 17.93 17.09
CA LYS A 161 -2.27 17.37 15.96
C LYS A 161 -1.70 16.03 15.54
N LEU A 162 -2.59 15.11 15.13
CA LEU A 162 -2.21 13.89 14.43
C LEU A 162 -2.57 14.06 12.95
N PHE A 163 -1.57 14.32 12.12
CA PHE A 163 -1.75 14.36 10.67
C PHE A 163 -1.66 12.95 10.11
N VAL A 164 -2.70 12.53 9.38
CA VAL A 164 -2.74 11.25 8.67
C VAL A 164 -2.91 11.54 7.18
N LEU A 165 -1.95 11.13 6.36
CA LEU A 165 -1.97 11.33 4.91
C LEU A 165 -2.05 9.95 4.25
N THR A 166 -3.05 9.71 3.39
CA THR A 166 -3.07 8.54 2.50
C THR A 166 -2.53 8.93 1.12
N CYS A 167 -1.77 8.04 0.51
CA CYS A 167 -1.11 8.28 -0.77
C CYS A 167 -1.00 6.96 -1.55
N ASN A 168 -1.32 6.96 -2.85
CA ASN A 168 -1.17 5.77 -3.67
C ASN A 168 0.26 5.65 -4.22
N ASP A 169 0.91 6.77 -4.52
CA ASP A 169 2.26 6.83 -5.05
C ASP A 169 3.13 7.79 -4.22
N LYS A 170 4.00 7.23 -3.39
CA LYS A 170 4.93 8.01 -2.55
C LYS A 170 5.90 8.89 -3.34
N PHE A 171 6.18 8.57 -4.61
CA PHE A 171 7.07 9.37 -5.45
C PHE A 171 6.42 10.66 -5.97
N ARG A 172 5.08 10.75 -5.89
CA ARG A 172 4.34 11.98 -6.18
C ARG A 172 4.28 12.93 -4.98
N VAL A 173 4.68 12.46 -3.79
CA VAL A 173 4.79 13.29 -2.58
C VAL A 173 6.18 13.90 -2.52
N ASP A 174 6.24 15.18 -2.15
CA ASP A 174 7.49 15.94 -2.02
C ASP A 174 8.49 15.21 -1.10
N GLU A 175 9.76 15.16 -1.52
CA GLU A 175 10.82 14.47 -0.77
C GLU A 175 11.07 15.07 0.62
N HIS A 176 10.85 16.38 0.77
CA HIS A 176 11.01 17.07 2.06
C HIS A 176 9.90 16.69 3.07
N MET A 177 8.80 16.09 2.63
CA MET A 177 7.82 15.45 3.51
C MET A 177 8.30 14.06 3.94
N ARG A 178 8.81 13.27 3.00
CA ARG A 178 9.09 11.83 3.21
C ARG A 178 10.26 11.56 4.15
N ASN A 179 11.30 12.41 4.15
CA ASN A 179 12.58 12.14 4.84
C ASN A 179 12.79 12.97 6.11
N ARG A 180 11.74 13.57 6.69
CA ARG A 180 11.84 14.37 7.91
C ARG A 180 10.95 13.82 9.03
N PRO A 181 11.51 13.05 9.98
CA PRO A 181 10.74 12.51 11.12
C PRO A 181 10.08 13.58 12.01
N GLY A 182 10.50 14.83 11.89
CA GLY A 182 9.84 15.98 12.54
C GLY A 182 8.46 16.28 11.94
N ARG A 183 8.24 15.96 10.67
CA ARG A 183 6.98 16.15 9.93
C ARG A 183 6.20 14.85 9.87
N ILE A 184 6.76 13.84 9.19
CA ILE A 184 6.20 12.50 9.08
C ILE A 184 7.00 11.56 9.97
N PHE A 185 6.40 11.20 11.10
CA PHE A 185 7.04 10.33 12.09
C PHE A 185 6.94 8.85 11.71
N TYR A 186 5.79 8.44 11.16
CA TYR A 186 5.57 7.11 10.62
C TYR A 186 5.29 7.16 9.13
N MET A 187 6.00 6.34 8.37
CA MET A 187 5.70 6.05 6.98
C MET A 187 5.45 4.56 6.85
N LEU A 188 4.21 4.18 6.57
CA LEU A 188 3.79 2.80 6.40
C LEU A 188 3.54 2.53 4.91
N ASP A 189 4.31 1.61 4.34
CA ASP A 189 4.23 1.22 2.94
C ASP A 189 3.45 -0.10 2.82
N PHE A 190 2.26 -0.03 2.28
CA PHE A 190 1.37 -1.17 2.08
C PHE A 190 1.74 -1.87 0.77
N LYS A 191 2.48 -2.97 0.88
CA LYS A 191 2.94 -3.79 -0.25
C LYS A 191 2.15 -5.07 -0.30
N GLY A 192 1.04 -5.11 -1.02
CA GLY A 192 0.26 -6.33 -1.17
C GLY A 192 -0.13 -7.03 0.14
N LEU A 193 -0.83 -8.13 0.04
CA LEU A 193 -1.20 -8.97 1.19
C LEU A 193 -0.12 -10.04 1.43
N ASP A 194 0.25 -10.24 2.69
CA ASP A 194 1.09 -11.36 3.08
C ASP A 194 0.28 -12.68 3.18
N ALA A 195 1.00 -13.81 3.22
CA ALA A 195 0.38 -15.12 3.26
C ALA A 195 -0.42 -15.37 4.55
N GLU A 196 -0.04 -14.74 5.67
CA GLU A 196 -0.73 -14.85 6.96
C GLU A 196 -2.10 -14.18 6.89
N PHE A 197 -2.15 -12.96 6.35
CA PHE A 197 -3.39 -12.23 6.10
C PHE A 197 -4.34 -13.04 5.19
N ILE A 198 -3.81 -13.55 4.07
CA ILE A 198 -4.60 -14.32 3.10
C ILE A 198 -5.19 -15.56 3.75
N ARG A 199 -4.41 -16.29 4.56
CA ARG A 199 -4.89 -17.47 5.31
C ARG A 199 -5.99 -17.07 6.28
N GLU A 200 -5.76 -16.09 7.14
CA GLU A 200 -6.73 -15.63 8.12
C GLU A 200 -8.06 -15.25 7.46
N TYR A 201 -8.00 -14.48 6.36
CA TYR A 201 -9.19 -14.08 5.62
C TYR A 201 -9.91 -15.28 4.98
N CYS A 202 -9.17 -16.17 4.34
CA CYS A 202 -9.74 -17.37 3.70
C CYS A 202 -10.31 -18.36 4.71
N GLU A 203 -9.70 -18.52 5.88
CA GLU A 203 -10.25 -19.36 6.95
C GLU A 203 -11.61 -18.90 7.42
N ASP A 204 -11.85 -17.58 7.46
CA ASP A 204 -13.14 -17.04 7.86
C ASP A 204 -14.18 -17.04 6.71
N ASN A 205 -13.75 -16.79 5.48
CA ASN A 205 -14.66 -16.42 4.39
C ASN A 205 -14.75 -17.44 3.25
N LEU A 206 -13.76 -18.32 3.04
CA LEU A 206 -13.78 -19.30 1.95
C LEU A 206 -14.54 -20.58 2.40
N LYS A 207 -15.47 -21.07 1.57
CA LYS A 207 -16.21 -22.31 1.86
C LYS A 207 -15.34 -23.55 1.78
N ASN A 208 -14.60 -23.72 0.69
CA ASN A 208 -13.69 -24.86 0.50
C ASN A 208 -12.26 -24.49 0.92
N LYS A 209 -11.88 -24.89 2.13
CA LYS A 209 -10.59 -24.57 2.74
C LYS A 209 -9.38 -25.23 2.07
N GLU A 210 -9.58 -26.28 1.27
CA GLU A 210 -8.50 -26.98 0.55
C GLU A 210 -7.76 -26.07 -0.43
N HIS A 211 -8.41 -24.98 -0.89
CA HIS A 211 -7.82 -24.03 -1.82
C HIS A 211 -6.95 -22.94 -1.17
N ILE A 212 -6.89 -22.85 0.17
CA ILE A 212 -6.16 -21.76 0.85
C ILE A 212 -4.70 -21.70 0.45
N ASP A 213 -4.00 -22.86 0.48
CA ASP A 213 -2.59 -22.92 0.08
C ASP A 213 -2.39 -22.52 -1.37
N ARG A 214 -3.33 -22.88 -2.22
CA ARG A 214 -3.29 -22.52 -3.65
C ARG A 214 -3.51 -21.03 -3.87
N ILE A 215 -4.41 -20.40 -3.11
CA ILE A 215 -4.60 -18.93 -3.14
C ILE A 215 -3.31 -18.22 -2.69
N CYS A 216 -2.67 -18.67 -1.62
CA CYS A 216 -1.39 -18.12 -1.16
C CYS A 216 -0.27 -18.28 -2.22
N GLN A 217 -0.21 -19.40 -2.93
CA GLN A 217 0.72 -19.59 -4.04
C GLN A 217 0.44 -18.64 -5.19
N ILE A 218 -0.82 -18.52 -5.58
CA ILE A 218 -1.25 -17.65 -6.68
C ILE A 218 -0.98 -16.18 -6.34
N SER A 219 -1.28 -15.73 -5.11
CA SER A 219 -1.07 -14.35 -4.70
C SER A 219 0.38 -13.89 -4.85
N SER A 220 1.33 -14.79 -4.65
CA SER A 220 2.76 -14.49 -4.83
C SER A 220 3.19 -14.31 -6.29
N MET A 221 2.34 -14.66 -7.25
CA MET A 221 2.54 -14.40 -8.68
C MET A 221 2.27 -12.95 -9.06
N PHE A 222 1.58 -12.22 -8.21
CA PHE A 222 1.27 -10.81 -8.43
C PHE A 222 2.38 -9.94 -7.87
N GLY A 223 2.70 -8.84 -8.54
CA GLY A 223 3.56 -7.81 -8.00
C GLY A 223 2.97 -7.24 -6.72
N GLU A 224 1.67 -6.94 -6.76
CA GLU A 224 0.86 -6.54 -5.62
C GLU A 224 -0.50 -7.24 -5.66
N PHE A 225 -0.73 -8.17 -4.74
CA PHE A 225 -2.03 -8.80 -4.55
C PHE A 225 -2.77 -8.06 -3.44
N ASN A 226 -3.80 -7.31 -3.80
CA ASN A 226 -4.52 -6.45 -2.87
C ASN A 226 -5.80 -7.10 -2.31
N PHE A 227 -6.43 -6.43 -1.33
CA PHE A 227 -7.59 -6.98 -0.65
C PHE A 227 -8.83 -7.10 -1.55
N ASP A 228 -9.01 -6.17 -2.48
CA ASP A 228 -10.14 -6.23 -3.40
C ASP A 228 -10.03 -7.45 -4.33
N MET A 229 -8.81 -7.80 -4.77
CA MET A 229 -8.53 -9.01 -5.54
C MET A 229 -8.84 -10.28 -4.74
N LEU A 230 -8.37 -10.35 -3.49
CA LEU A 230 -8.64 -11.48 -2.60
C LEU A 230 -10.13 -11.67 -2.36
N LYS A 231 -10.82 -10.58 -2.05
CA LYS A 231 -12.27 -10.58 -1.79
C LYS A 231 -13.05 -11.06 -3.03
N GLY A 232 -12.75 -10.49 -4.20
CA GLY A 232 -13.41 -10.89 -5.45
C GLY A 232 -13.17 -12.36 -5.77
N LEU A 233 -11.94 -12.85 -5.60
CA LEU A 233 -11.59 -14.25 -5.81
C LEU A 233 -12.39 -15.18 -4.88
N VAL A 234 -12.41 -14.88 -3.57
CA VAL A 234 -13.13 -15.70 -2.57
C VAL A 234 -14.65 -15.67 -2.78
N GLU A 235 -15.21 -14.50 -3.13
CA GLU A 235 -16.64 -14.38 -3.42
C GLU A 235 -17.05 -15.26 -4.62
N ASP A 236 -16.29 -15.23 -5.69
CA ASP A 236 -16.61 -15.96 -6.93
C ASP A 236 -16.39 -17.46 -6.77
N MET A 237 -15.29 -17.87 -6.12
CA MET A 237 -15.07 -19.27 -5.73
C MET A 237 -16.23 -19.82 -4.89
N ASN A 238 -16.71 -19.04 -3.91
CA ASN A 238 -17.83 -19.46 -3.06
C ASN A 238 -19.16 -19.51 -3.81
N ARG A 239 -19.35 -18.69 -4.84
CA ARG A 239 -20.58 -18.62 -5.64
C ARG A 239 -20.71 -19.81 -6.57
N TYR A 240 -19.64 -20.16 -7.25
CA TYR A 240 -19.65 -21.18 -8.31
C TYR A 240 -19.01 -22.52 -7.91
N ASN A 241 -18.40 -22.56 -6.72
CA ASN A 241 -17.66 -23.74 -6.21
C ASN A 241 -16.54 -24.17 -7.17
N GLU A 242 -15.82 -23.19 -7.72
CA GLU A 242 -14.73 -23.37 -8.67
C GLU A 242 -13.37 -23.23 -7.99
N SER A 243 -12.32 -23.76 -8.65
CA SER A 243 -10.94 -23.58 -8.21
C SER A 243 -10.45 -22.13 -8.43
N PRO A 244 -9.39 -21.69 -7.70
CA PRO A 244 -8.83 -20.36 -7.90
C PRO A 244 -8.38 -20.10 -9.35
N GLN A 245 -7.88 -21.12 -10.05
CA GLN A 245 -7.44 -21.00 -11.44
C GLN A 245 -8.60 -20.74 -12.39
N GLU A 246 -9.71 -21.47 -12.22
CA GLU A 246 -10.91 -21.30 -13.05
C GLU A 246 -11.47 -19.89 -12.87
N VAL A 247 -11.64 -19.44 -11.64
CA VAL A 247 -12.15 -18.12 -11.31
C VAL A 247 -11.26 -17.00 -11.88
N LEU A 248 -9.92 -17.13 -11.80
CA LEU A 248 -8.99 -16.14 -12.35
C LEU A 248 -9.06 -15.99 -13.86
N THR A 249 -9.59 -16.98 -14.60
CA THR A 249 -9.82 -16.83 -16.05
C THR A 249 -10.94 -15.86 -16.37
N MET A 250 -11.90 -15.70 -15.44
CA MET A 250 -13.11 -14.90 -15.62
C MET A 250 -12.98 -13.52 -14.98
N LEU A 251 -12.27 -13.42 -13.85
CA LEU A 251 -12.07 -12.17 -13.16
C LEU A 251 -11.08 -11.24 -13.87
N ASN A 252 -11.30 -9.95 -13.75
CA ASN A 252 -10.31 -8.95 -14.19
C ASN A 252 -9.14 -8.83 -13.20
N ILE A 253 -8.55 -9.98 -12.87
CA ILE A 253 -7.40 -10.13 -11.98
C ILE A 253 -6.32 -10.84 -12.78
N LYS A 254 -5.30 -10.11 -13.24
CA LYS A 254 -4.21 -10.67 -14.01
C LYS A 254 -2.90 -10.50 -13.26
N PRO A 255 -2.05 -11.55 -13.20
CA PRO A 255 -0.71 -11.40 -12.67
C PRO A 255 0.06 -10.37 -13.49
N GLU A 256 0.31 -9.22 -12.91
CA GLU A 256 1.22 -8.22 -13.45
C GLU A 256 2.55 -8.37 -12.73
N PHE A 257 3.45 -9.16 -13.30
CA PHE A 257 4.84 -9.07 -12.90
C PHE A 257 5.38 -7.74 -13.43
N SER A 258 6.08 -7.00 -12.57
CA SER A 258 6.81 -5.84 -13.06
C SER A 258 7.67 -6.31 -14.23
N SER A 259 7.63 -5.57 -15.34
CA SER A 259 8.49 -5.85 -16.51
C SER A 259 9.98 -5.91 -16.18
N ASN A 260 10.36 -5.52 -14.96
CA ASN A 260 11.71 -5.41 -14.43
C ASN A 260 12.01 -6.44 -13.31
N ALA A 261 11.17 -7.48 -13.15
CA ALA A 261 11.49 -8.53 -12.17
C ALA A 261 12.75 -9.27 -12.59
N GLU A 262 13.71 -9.38 -11.67
CA GLU A 262 14.99 -10.03 -11.88
C GLU A 262 14.96 -11.48 -11.39
N PHE A 263 15.55 -12.39 -12.17
CA PHE A 263 15.64 -13.80 -11.86
C PHE A 263 17.06 -14.32 -12.05
N ASP A 264 17.54 -15.09 -11.08
CA ASP A 264 18.73 -15.91 -11.23
C ASP A 264 18.41 -17.11 -12.11
N ILE A 265 19.32 -17.43 -13.04
CA ILE A 265 19.16 -18.54 -14.00
C ILE A 265 19.97 -19.73 -13.50
N LYS A 266 19.35 -20.91 -13.55
CA LYS A 266 20.04 -22.19 -13.44
C LYS A 266 19.61 -23.09 -14.61
N VAL A 267 20.57 -23.72 -15.22
CA VAL A 267 20.36 -24.66 -16.32
C VAL A 267 20.90 -26.03 -15.93
N ALA A 268 20.11 -27.06 -16.08
CA ALA A 268 20.55 -28.44 -15.89
C ALA A 268 20.35 -29.24 -17.19
N VAL A 269 21.40 -29.93 -17.63
CA VAL A 269 21.42 -30.79 -18.83
C VAL A 269 21.78 -32.19 -18.39
N ASN A 270 20.95 -33.17 -18.75
CA ASN A 270 21.10 -34.56 -18.31
C ASN A 270 21.25 -34.73 -16.79
N GLY A 271 20.52 -33.89 -16.03
CA GLY A 271 20.58 -33.88 -14.56
C GLY A 271 21.83 -33.23 -13.94
N ARG A 272 22.73 -32.65 -14.74
CA ARG A 272 23.92 -31.92 -14.26
C ARG A 272 23.73 -30.42 -14.44
N GLU A 273 23.97 -29.63 -13.39
CA GLU A 273 23.86 -28.18 -13.41
C GLU A 273 25.02 -27.55 -14.17
N ILE A 274 24.73 -26.68 -15.15
CA ILE A 274 25.71 -25.90 -15.90
C ILE A 274 26.32 -24.85 -14.97
N PRO A 275 27.65 -24.74 -14.85
CA PRO A 275 28.33 -23.72 -14.07
C PRO A 275 27.93 -22.31 -14.52
N LEU A 276 27.84 -21.37 -13.58
CA LEU A 276 27.49 -19.97 -13.87
C LEU A 276 28.41 -19.32 -14.91
N SER A 277 29.68 -19.66 -14.89
CA SER A 277 30.67 -19.15 -15.85
C SER A 277 30.43 -19.56 -17.31
N LEU A 278 29.59 -20.57 -17.52
CA LEU A 278 29.22 -21.09 -18.85
C LEU A 278 27.81 -20.65 -19.29
N LEU A 279 27.11 -19.84 -18.47
CA LEU A 279 25.89 -19.17 -18.87
C LEU A 279 26.22 -17.87 -19.61
N ASN A 280 25.47 -17.57 -20.67
CA ASN A 280 25.62 -16.29 -21.38
C ASN A 280 25.22 -15.10 -20.49
N THR A 281 24.23 -15.32 -19.61
CA THR A 281 23.79 -14.35 -18.61
C THR A 281 23.43 -15.11 -17.32
N GLU A 282 23.87 -14.59 -16.19
CA GLU A 282 23.49 -15.16 -14.87
C GLU A 282 22.11 -14.71 -14.42
N MET A 283 21.56 -13.68 -15.06
CA MET A 283 20.32 -13.02 -14.68
C MET A 283 19.43 -12.80 -15.90
N TRP A 284 18.16 -13.04 -15.74
CA TRP A 284 17.12 -12.66 -16.69
C TRP A 284 16.15 -11.67 -16.09
N VAL A 285 15.70 -10.70 -16.89
CA VAL A 285 14.75 -9.66 -16.47
C VAL A 285 13.48 -9.77 -17.29
N GLY A 286 12.35 -9.93 -16.65
CA GLY A 286 11.08 -10.01 -17.34
C GLY A 286 9.98 -10.70 -16.54
N ASN A 287 8.92 -11.08 -17.24
CA ASN A 287 7.80 -11.85 -16.68
C ASN A 287 7.83 -13.29 -17.22
N PRO A 288 8.17 -14.31 -16.40
CA PRO A 288 8.26 -15.72 -16.82
C PRO A 288 6.93 -16.31 -17.32
N LEU A 289 5.81 -15.69 -16.97
CA LEU A 289 4.47 -16.10 -17.37
C LEU A 289 3.91 -15.29 -18.55
N SER A 290 4.72 -14.40 -19.11
CA SER A 290 4.36 -13.63 -20.29
C SER A 290 4.12 -14.57 -21.49
N SER A 291 3.22 -14.16 -22.39
CA SER A 291 3.10 -14.79 -23.71
C SER A 291 4.30 -14.51 -24.63
N LYS A 292 5.18 -13.59 -24.24
CA LYS A 292 6.42 -13.30 -24.99
C LYS A 292 7.44 -14.38 -24.70
N LYS A 293 7.99 -14.94 -25.80
CA LYS A 293 9.09 -15.91 -25.72
C LYS A 293 10.40 -15.19 -25.41
N PHE A 294 11.28 -15.88 -24.70
CA PHE A 294 12.60 -15.38 -24.36
C PHE A 294 13.68 -16.45 -24.59
N PHE A 295 14.94 -16.01 -24.77
CA PHE A 295 16.05 -16.91 -25.05
C PHE A 295 16.95 -17.03 -23.81
N ILE A 296 17.44 -18.26 -23.58
CA ILE A 296 18.54 -18.53 -22.65
C ILE A 296 19.58 -19.34 -23.35
N GLY A 297 20.80 -18.77 -23.42
CA GLY A 297 21.97 -19.39 -24.03
C GLY A 297 23.00 -19.79 -22.98
N TYR A 298 23.70 -20.89 -23.22
CA TYR A 298 24.73 -21.43 -22.36
C TYR A 298 25.67 -22.35 -23.15
N ASN A 299 26.84 -22.65 -22.55
CA ASN A 299 27.79 -23.62 -23.10
C ASN A 299 27.74 -24.92 -22.30
N ILE A 300 27.61 -26.05 -23.00
CA ILE A 300 27.68 -27.38 -22.41
C ILE A 300 29.16 -27.77 -22.34
N PRO A 301 29.68 -28.10 -21.13
CA PRO A 301 31.09 -28.50 -21.03
C PRO A 301 31.41 -29.74 -21.86
N GLY A 302 32.43 -29.69 -22.66
CA GLY A 302 32.99 -30.87 -23.36
C GLY A 302 33.62 -31.87 -22.40
N ASN A 303 34.15 -31.36 -21.28
CA ASN A 303 34.63 -32.15 -20.16
C ASN A 303 34.10 -31.58 -18.83
N TRP A 304 33.27 -32.38 -18.14
CA TRP A 304 32.69 -31.98 -16.86
C TRP A 304 33.64 -32.04 -15.66
N GLU A 305 34.79 -32.70 -15.83
CA GLU A 305 35.81 -32.82 -14.78
C GLU A 305 36.86 -31.70 -14.87
N ASP A 306 37.04 -31.12 -16.07
CA ASP A 306 37.93 -30.01 -16.33
C ASP A 306 37.19 -28.91 -17.11
N LEU A 307 36.72 -27.92 -16.38
CA LEU A 307 35.93 -26.78 -16.91
C LEU A 307 36.83 -25.68 -17.51
N THR A 308 38.17 -25.84 -17.43
CA THR A 308 39.12 -24.84 -17.95
C THR A 308 39.42 -25.04 -19.45
N ASP A 309 39.11 -26.21 -20.00
CA ASP A 309 39.26 -26.50 -21.43
C ASP A 309 37.98 -26.17 -22.22
N ASP A 310 37.91 -24.93 -22.68
CA ASP A 310 36.78 -24.43 -23.48
C ASP A 310 36.71 -24.94 -24.91
N SER A 311 37.78 -25.62 -25.39
CA SER A 311 37.92 -25.99 -26.80
C SER A 311 36.90 -27.01 -27.30
N LYS A 312 36.24 -27.70 -26.38
CA LYS A 312 35.23 -28.73 -26.68
C LYS A 312 33.82 -28.33 -26.18
N ASN A 313 33.64 -27.13 -25.70
CA ASN A 313 32.32 -26.67 -25.23
C ASN A 313 31.38 -26.53 -26.42
N GLN A 314 30.12 -26.96 -26.22
CA GLN A 314 29.08 -26.84 -27.22
C GLN A 314 28.09 -25.79 -26.80
N TYR A 315 27.91 -24.73 -27.61
CA TYR A 315 26.89 -23.73 -27.41
C TYR A 315 25.50 -24.29 -27.66
N ALA A 316 24.59 -23.98 -26.75
CA ALA A 316 23.17 -24.28 -26.85
C ALA A 316 22.35 -23.01 -26.48
N GLU A 317 21.28 -22.80 -27.20
CA GLU A 317 20.31 -21.73 -26.92
C GLU A 317 18.89 -22.27 -27.05
N HIS A 318 18.04 -21.89 -26.12
CA HIS A 318 16.66 -22.32 -26.13
C HIS A 318 15.71 -21.15 -26.10
N LEU A 319 14.68 -21.22 -26.95
CA LEU A 319 13.52 -20.34 -26.93
C LEU A 319 12.50 -20.88 -25.95
N ILE A 320 12.23 -20.15 -24.90
CA ILE A 320 11.36 -20.56 -23.80
C ILE A 320 10.04 -19.81 -23.88
N ASP A 321 8.96 -20.51 -23.65
CA ASP A 321 7.63 -19.92 -23.47
C ASP A 321 6.90 -20.51 -22.23
N SER A 322 5.80 -19.86 -21.85
CA SER A 322 5.06 -20.24 -20.64
C SER A 322 4.44 -21.64 -20.69
N SER A 323 4.28 -22.26 -21.88
CA SER A 323 3.75 -23.62 -22.01
C SER A 323 4.76 -24.70 -21.55
N MET A 324 6.04 -24.35 -21.49
CA MET A 324 7.12 -25.23 -21.00
C MET A 324 7.24 -25.25 -19.48
N LEU A 325 6.43 -24.44 -18.77
CA LEU A 325 6.45 -24.37 -17.30
C LEU A 325 5.87 -25.65 -16.71
N THR A 326 6.69 -26.41 -15.97
CA THR A 326 6.29 -27.67 -15.34
C THR A 326 6.04 -27.53 -13.84
N GLN A 327 6.78 -26.65 -13.18
CA GLN A 327 6.65 -26.41 -11.75
C GLN A 327 6.76 -24.92 -11.44
N PHE A 328 5.98 -24.50 -10.46
CA PHE A 328 6.01 -23.15 -9.94
C PHE A 328 5.87 -23.17 -8.42
N ASN A 329 6.75 -22.46 -7.74
CA ASN A 329 6.65 -22.22 -6.31
C ASN A 329 6.57 -20.71 -6.03
N GLY A 330 5.37 -20.24 -5.76
CA GLY A 330 5.12 -18.83 -5.52
C GLY A 330 5.79 -18.26 -4.29
N ASN A 331 5.94 -19.04 -3.20
CA ASN A 331 6.57 -18.56 -1.97
C ASN A 331 8.06 -18.27 -2.14
N THR A 332 8.72 -19.05 -2.98
CA THR A 332 10.16 -18.92 -3.27
C THR A 332 10.43 -18.16 -4.56
N GLY A 333 9.41 -17.92 -5.39
CA GLY A 333 9.55 -17.28 -6.71
C GLY A 333 10.34 -18.14 -7.69
N VAL A 334 10.24 -19.47 -7.58
CA VAL A 334 10.95 -20.43 -8.44
C VAL A 334 10.03 -20.90 -9.55
N PHE A 335 10.50 -20.78 -10.80
CA PHE A 335 9.85 -21.26 -12.03
C PHE A 335 10.73 -22.30 -12.69
N VAL A 336 10.19 -23.49 -12.97
CA VAL A 336 10.92 -24.59 -13.60
C VAL A 336 10.32 -24.88 -14.97
N PHE A 337 11.13 -24.72 -16.01
CA PHE A 337 10.77 -24.97 -17.39
C PHE A 337 11.45 -26.25 -17.88
N GLN A 338 10.66 -27.19 -18.41
CA GLN A 338 11.16 -28.37 -19.14
C GLN A 338 11.27 -28.00 -20.61
N VAL A 339 12.48 -27.68 -21.05
CA VAL A 339 12.73 -27.14 -22.40
C VAL A 339 12.92 -28.25 -23.43
N THR A 340 13.63 -29.31 -23.04
CA THR A 340 13.75 -30.58 -23.80
C THR A 340 13.67 -31.74 -22.83
N ASP A 341 13.62 -32.97 -23.32
CA ASP A 341 13.59 -34.18 -22.47
C ASP A 341 14.75 -34.21 -21.45
N ASN A 342 15.87 -33.58 -21.81
CA ASN A 342 17.11 -33.61 -21.01
C ASN A 342 17.52 -32.25 -20.44
N THR A 343 16.77 -31.16 -20.72
CA THR A 343 17.15 -29.78 -20.31
C THR A 343 16.05 -29.16 -19.50
N ILE A 344 16.43 -28.76 -18.28
CA ILE A 344 15.60 -28.02 -17.33
C ILE A 344 16.22 -26.64 -17.10
N ILE A 345 15.40 -25.60 -17.18
CA ILE A 345 15.78 -24.23 -16.84
C ILE A 345 14.97 -23.77 -15.65
N THR A 346 15.65 -23.31 -14.62
CA THR A 346 15.05 -22.80 -13.40
C THR A 346 15.34 -21.32 -13.28
N LEU A 347 14.27 -20.52 -13.16
CA LEU A 347 14.33 -19.11 -12.83
C LEU A 347 13.95 -18.91 -11.37
N THR A 348 14.83 -18.27 -10.59
CA THR A 348 14.56 -17.96 -9.18
C THR A 348 14.50 -16.45 -9.01
N ARG A 349 13.37 -15.93 -8.55
CA ARG A 349 13.19 -14.49 -8.36
C ARG A 349 14.20 -13.96 -7.35
N ARG A 350 14.97 -12.96 -7.75
CA ARG A 350 15.80 -12.20 -6.84
C ARG A 350 14.86 -11.41 -5.90
N LYS A 351 15.04 -11.62 -4.61
CA LYS A 351 14.42 -10.71 -3.65
C LYS A 351 15.10 -9.36 -3.83
N GLU A 352 14.31 -8.29 -4.00
CA GLU A 352 14.84 -6.95 -3.87
C GLU A 352 15.69 -6.91 -2.60
N LYS A 353 16.97 -6.53 -2.73
CA LYS A 353 17.79 -6.22 -1.57
C LYS A 353 17.15 -5.00 -0.92
N VAL A 354 16.21 -5.21 -0.02
CA VAL A 354 15.80 -4.18 0.91
C VAL A 354 17.03 -3.89 1.72
N PHE A 355 17.66 -2.74 1.44
CA PHE A 355 18.80 -2.29 2.21
C PHE A 355 18.30 -2.04 3.63
N ASN A 356 18.58 -2.99 4.51
CA ASN A 356 18.17 -2.88 5.90
C ASN A 356 19.18 -1.95 6.60
N TYR A 357 18.85 -0.67 6.68
CA TYR A 357 19.63 0.35 7.37
C TYR A 357 19.86 0.05 8.86
N TYR A 358 19.20 -0.97 9.41
CA TYR A 358 19.25 -1.35 10.82
C TYR A 358 20.04 -2.64 11.08
N SER A 359 20.75 -3.17 10.07
CA SER A 359 21.59 -4.37 10.22
C SER A 359 23.07 -4.04 10.44
N PHE A 360 23.37 -2.84 10.98
CA PHE A 360 24.72 -2.46 11.43
C PHE A 360 24.83 -2.55 12.94
#